data_a69f52791297e5425b6198a464e78afe
#
_entry.id   a69f52791297e5425b6198a464e78afe
#
_cell.length_a   1.000
_cell.length_b   1.000
_cell.length_c   1.000
_cell.angle_alpha   90.00
_cell.angle_beta   90.00
_cell.angle_gamma   90.00
#
_symmetry.space_group_name_H-M   'P 1'
#
loop_
_entity.id
_entity.type
_entity.pdbx_description
1 polymer ?
#
loop_
_entity_poly.entity_id
_entity_poly.type
_entity_poly.pdbx_seq_one_letter_code
_entity_poly.pdbx_strand_id
1 'polypeptide(L)'
;MEGYFEKEFVLTPDYCDARAGLSPYGAFTIFQAIATEHAERIGVGGAAMAKRGEFWLTVHSRVDFVGRAHLMQTLNAKTWPEPCDETSIRCFRSYSLTCGDTPVALGRTQWAILGPEQKVVPFGQSGFPRDFPFTGEAGITAAPVRFRDDFAPEDFVRTYTVRPTDIDFGQHMNNVAYIRVLLDCFSAA
;
A
#
# COMPACT_ATOMS: atom_id res chain seq x y z
N MET A 1 -17.60 -12.30 7.58
CA MET A 1 -16.41 -11.62 6.99
C MET A 1 -16.43 -10.21 7.52
N GLU A 2 -15.31 -9.69 8.03
CA GLU A 2 -15.23 -8.32 8.53
C GLU A 2 -14.81 -7.38 7.40
N GLY A 3 -15.39 -6.18 7.35
CA GLY A 3 -15.11 -5.18 6.32
C GLY A 3 -13.76 -4.48 6.48
N TYR A 4 -13.02 -4.81 7.53
CA TYR A 4 -11.69 -4.26 7.85
C TYR A 4 -10.79 -5.34 8.47
N PHE A 5 -9.52 -5.01 8.61
CA PHE A 5 -8.53 -5.83 9.31
C PHE A 5 -7.66 -4.94 10.21
N GLU A 6 -7.40 -5.43 11.41
CA GLU A 6 -6.54 -4.74 12.39
C GLU A 6 -5.46 -5.70 12.90
N LYS A 7 -4.28 -5.11 13.19
CA LYS A 7 -3.14 -5.83 13.78
C LYS A 7 -2.21 -4.86 14.51
N GLU A 8 -1.68 -5.30 15.62
CA GLU A 8 -0.65 -4.57 16.35
C GLU A 8 0.76 -4.83 15.80
N PHE A 9 1.57 -3.77 15.80
CA PHE A 9 2.99 -3.80 15.46
C PHE A 9 3.79 -3.06 16.50
N VAL A 10 4.82 -3.70 17.03
CA VAL A 10 5.85 -3.01 17.81
C VAL A 10 6.83 -2.37 16.83
N LEU A 11 7.13 -1.08 16.99
CA LEU A 11 8.11 -0.38 16.16
C LEU A 11 9.52 -0.85 16.51
N THR A 12 10.01 -1.83 15.76
CA THR A 12 11.41 -2.27 15.80
C THR A 12 12.29 -1.37 14.93
N PRO A 13 13.63 -1.48 15.01
CA PRO A 13 14.53 -0.70 14.15
C PRO A 13 14.23 -0.79 12.65
N ASP A 14 13.66 -1.92 12.18
CA ASP A 14 13.34 -2.13 10.77
C ASP A 14 12.24 -1.18 10.24
N TYR A 15 11.43 -0.63 11.14
CA TYR A 15 10.35 0.33 10.80
C TYR A 15 10.75 1.79 11.05
N CYS A 16 11.90 2.02 11.68
CA CYS A 16 12.30 3.34 12.16
C CYS A 16 13.31 4.02 11.23
N ASP A 17 13.32 5.34 11.26
CA ASP A 17 14.36 6.18 10.67
C ASP A 17 15.54 6.39 11.64
N ALA A 18 16.55 7.18 11.23
CA ALA A 18 17.73 7.52 12.02
C ALA A 18 17.40 8.31 13.30
N ARG A 19 16.19 8.85 13.45
CA ARG A 19 15.70 9.56 14.64
C ARG A 19 14.84 8.69 15.54
N ALA A 20 14.88 7.36 15.31
CA ALA A 20 14.07 6.37 16.01
C ALA A 20 12.55 6.60 15.91
N GLY A 21 12.10 7.30 14.87
CA GLY A 21 10.68 7.50 14.56
C GLY A 21 10.20 6.56 13.45
N LEU A 22 8.88 6.35 13.36
CA LEU A 22 8.29 5.62 12.24
C LEU A 22 8.70 6.27 10.92
N SER A 23 9.41 5.50 10.09
CA SER A 23 9.87 5.95 8.78
C SER A 23 8.78 5.81 7.70
N PRO A 24 8.87 6.56 6.58
CA PRO A 24 8.00 6.32 5.43
C PRO A 24 8.10 4.87 4.92
N TYR A 25 9.30 4.30 4.85
CA TYR A 25 9.51 2.90 4.50
C TYR A 25 8.78 1.95 5.46
N GLY A 26 8.90 2.18 6.78
CA GLY A 26 8.21 1.39 7.81
C GLY A 26 6.69 1.46 7.69
N ALA A 27 6.13 2.65 7.46
CA ALA A 27 4.69 2.83 7.27
C ALA A 27 4.17 2.05 6.05
N PHE A 28 4.85 2.16 4.89
CA PHE A 28 4.49 1.39 3.69
C PHE A 28 4.62 -0.12 3.91
N THR A 29 5.65 -0.58 4.63
CA THR A 29 5.86 -1.99 4.97
C THR A 29 4.70 -2.54 5.80
N ILE A 30 4.28 -1.81 6.84
CA ILE A 30 3.13 -2.17 7.68
C ILE A 30 1.85 -2.20 6.85
N PHE A 31 1.59 -1.18 6.04
CA PHE A 31 0.41 -1.12 5.18
C PHE A 31 0.34 -2.28 4.19
N GLN A 32 1.46 -2.61 3.54
CA GLN A 32 1.53 -3.77 2.65
C GLN A 32 1.26 -5.08 3.39
N ALA A 33 1.83 -5.26 4.58
CA ALA A 33 1.63 -6.47 5.38
C ALA A 33 0.16 -6.68 5.74
N ILE A 34 -0.52 -5.66 6.32
CA ILE A 34 -1.94 -5.78 6.71
C ILE A 34 -2.88 -5.88 5.51
N ALA A 35 -2.56 -5.23 4.39
CA ALA A 35 -3.34 -5.37 3.16
C ALA A 35 -3.26 -6.80 2.61
N THR A 36 -2.07 -7.40 2.62
CA THR A 36 -1.85 -8.77 2.18
C THR A 36 -2.60 -9.76 3.08
N GLU A 37 -2.47 -9.65 4.41
CA GLU A 37 -3.18 -10.53 5.35
C GLU A 37 -4.69 -10.41 5.20
N HIS A 38 -5.22 -9.18 5.04
CA HIS A 38 -6.65 -8.99 4.81
C HIS A 38 -7.10 -9.60 3.47
N ALA A 39 -6.34 -9.36 2.38
CA ALA A 39 -6.65 -9.91 1.07
C ALA A 39 -6.70 -11.46 1.08
N GLU A 40 -5.77 -12.11 1.79
CA GLU A 40 -5.80 -13.57 1.96
C GLU A 40 -7.05 -14.03 2.71
N ARG A 41 -7.44 -13.35 3.81
CA ARG A 41 -8.63 -13.69 4.61
C ARG A 41 -9.93 -13.58 3.82
N ILE A 42 -10.01 -12.64 2.90
CA ILE A 42 -11.21 -12.44 2.05
C ILE A 42 -11.14 -13.20 0.72
N GLY A 43 -10.12 -14.02 0.50
CA GLY A 43 -10.00 -14.90 -0.66
C GLY A 43 -9.56 -14.23 -1.96
N VAL A 44 -8.96 -13.03 -1.86
CA VAL A 44 -8.40 -12.27 -2.99
C VAL A 44 -6.90 -11.96 -2.81
N GLY A 45 -6.22 -12.75 -2.01
CA GLY A 45 -4.77 -12.71 -1.88
C GLY A 45 -4.06 -13.19 -3.14
N GLY A 46 -2.74 -12.97 -3.19
CA GLY A 46 -1.96 -13.18 -4.40
C GLY A 46 -2.10 -14.57 -5.02
N ALA A 47 -2.09 -15.62 -4.22
CA ALA A 47 -2.25 -17.00 -4.71
C ALA A 47 -3.65 -17.28 -5.27
N ALA A 48 -4.69 -16.73 -4.65
CA ALA A 48 -6.07 -16.89 -5.11
C ALA A 48 -6.33 -16.12 -6.40
N MET A 49 -5.79 -14.91 -6.51
CA MET A 49 -5.86 -14.10 -7.73
C MET A 49 -5.11 -14.77 -8.88
N ALA A 50 -3.88 -15.24 -8.65
CA ALA A 50 -3.05 -15.90 -9.67
C ALA A 50 -3.73 -17.15 -10.26
N LYS A 51 -4.46 -17.94 -9.47
CA LYS A 51 -5.25 -19.08 -9.98
C LYS A 51 -6.33 -18.69 -11.00
N ARG A 52 -6.78 -17.44 -10.96
CA ARG A 52 -7.75 -16.89 -11.92
C ARG A 52 -7.07 -16.14 -13.07
N GLY A 53 -5.72 -16.09 -13.08
CA GLY A 53 -4.95 -15.27 -14.01
C GLY A 53 -5.09 -13.77 -13.73
N GLU A 54 -5.45 -13.41 -12.51
CA GLU A 54 -5.64 -12.04 -12.05
C GLU A 54 -4.49 -11.60 -11.13
N PHE A 55 -4.15 -10.30 -11.14
CA PHE A 55 -3.12 -9.73 -10.30
C PHE A 55 -3.49 -8.32 -9.82
N TRP A 56 -3.15 -8.00 -8.59
CA TRP A 56 -3.25 -6.65 -8.07
C TRP A 56 -2.08 -5.79 -8.58
N LEU A 57 -2.40 -4.68 -9.23
CA LEU A 57 -1.44 -3.67 -9.64
C LEU A 57 -1.63 -2.42 -8.82
N THR A 58 -0.60 -1.99 -8.10
CA THR A 58 -0.58 -0.69 -7.43
C THR A 58 -0.43 0.41 -8.47
N VAL A 59 -1.35 1.37 -8.47
CA VAL A 59 -1.35 2.51 -9.40
C VAL A 59 -0.82 3.77 -8.73
N HIS A 60 -1.22 3.99 -7.48
CA HIS A 60 -0.84 5.15 -6.69
C HIS A 60 -0.91 4.82 -5.21
N SER A 61 0.01 5.35 -4.43
CA SER A 61 -0.02 5.26 -2.97
C SER A 61 0.28 6.62 -2.35
N ARG A 62 -0.43 6.94 -1.27
CA ARG A 62 -0.22 8.13 -0.47
C ARG A 62 -0.19 7.76 1.01
N VAL A 63 0.72 8.39 1.74
CA VAL A 63 0.79 8.34 3.21
C VAL A 63 0.90 9.76 3.73
N ASP A 64 0.00 10.12 4.64
CA ASP A 64 0.01 11.38 5.35
C ASP A 64 0.40 11.12 6.81
N PHE A 65 1.56 11.62 7.24
CA PHE A 65 1.95 11.59 8.64
C PHE A 65 1.27 12.73 9.39
N VAL A 66 0.40 12.37 10.34
CA VAL A 66 -0.39 13.31 11.13
C VAL A 66 0.08 13.39 12.59
N GLY A 67 0.94 12.47 13.00
CA GLY A 67 1.53 12.37 14.32
C GLY A 67 2.90 11.71 14.26
N ARG A 68 3.42 11.34 15.42
CA ARG A 68 4.71 10.65 15.57
C ARG A 68 4.56 9.42 16.43
N ALA A 69 5.30 8.37 16.09
CA ALA A 69 5.51 7.22 16.95
C ALA A 69 7.00 6.86 16.92
N HIS A 70 7.50 6.32 18.02
CA HIS A 70 8.91 6.09 18.24
C HIS A 70 9.21 4.61 18.48
N LEU A 71 10.49 4.28 18.37
CA LEU A 71 11.02 2.94 18.64
C LEU A 71 10.41 2.34 19.92
N MET A 72 10.05 1.06 19.85
CA MET A 72 9.42 0.26 20.91
C MET A 72 7.98 0.64 21.29
N GLN A 73 7.39 1.67 20.68
CA GLN A 73 5.95 1.89 20.82
C GLN A 73 5.15 0.88 20.00
N THR A 74 3.96 0.54 20.48
CA THR A 74 3.01 -0.32 19.78
C THR A 74 2.06 0.53 18.95
N LEU A 75 1.93 0.19 17.68
CA LEU A 75 0.95 0.77 16.77
C LEU A 75 -0.20 -0.21 16.55
N ASN A 76 -1.43 0.27 16.55
CA ASN A 76 -2.55 -0.41 15.94
C ASN A 76 -2.64 -0.01 14.46
N ALA A 77 -2.51 -0.98 13.57
CA ALA A 77 -2.59 -0.82 12.13
C ALA A 77 -3.91 -1.37 11.62
N LYS A 78 -4.71 -0.52 10.97
CA LYS A 78 -6.01 -0.88 10.41
C LYS A 78 -6.05 -0.65 8.91
N THR A 79 -6.73 -1.55 8.16
CA THR A 79 -6.96 -1.41 6.73
C THR A 79 -8.35 -1.87 6.32
N TRP A 80 -8.91 -1.23 5.30
CA TRP A 80 -10.19 -1.60 4.69
C TRP A 80 -10.22 -1.24 3.20
N PRO A 81 -10.82 -2.08 2.34
CA PRO A 81 -11.16 -1.68 0.99
C PRO A 81 -12.30 -0.67 1.03
N GLU A 82 -12.22 0.32 0.15
CA GLU A 82 -13.29 1.32 -0.01
C GLU A 82 -14.36 0.77 -0.96
N PRO A 83 -15.62 1.23 -0.84
CA PRO A 83 -16.66 0.90 -1.80
C PRO A 83 -16.22 1.20 -3.23
N CYS A 84 -16.55 0.31 -4.15
CA CYS A 84 -16.13 0.39 -5.54
C CYS A 84 -17.28 -0.02 -6.47
N ASP A 85 -17.54 0.77 -7.50
CA ASP A 85 -18.54 0.45 -8.51
C ASP A 85 -18.10 -0.74 -9.36
N GLU A 86 -19.04 -1.58 -9.77
CA GLU A 86 -18.78 -2.78 -10.56
C GLU A 86 -18.06 -2.49 -11.89
N THR A 87 -18.33 -1.34 -12.50
CA THR A 87 -17.73 -0.90 -13.76
C THR A 87 -16.36 -0.23 -13.58
N SER A 88 -15.97 0.06 -12.34
CA SER A 88 -14.71 0.75 -12.05
C SER A 88 -13.51 -0.12 -12.37
N ILE A 89 -12.52 0.48 -13.02
CA ILE A 89 -11.20 -0.12 -13.28
C ILE A 89 -10.17 0.30 -12.23
N ARG A 90 -10.59 1.02 -11.20
CA ARG A 90 -9.75 1.50 -10.09
C ARG A 90 -10.46 1.24 -8.77
N CYS A 91 -9.77 0.60 -7.87
CA CYS A 91 -10.24 0.31 -6.51
C CYS A 91 -9.35 1.04 -5.52
N PHE A 92 -9.87 1.34 -4.35
CA PHE A 92 -9.10 2.00 -3.31
C PHE A 92 -9.08 1.15 -2.03
N ARG A 93 -8.02 1.31 -1.29
CA ARG A 93 -7.85 0.75 0.05
C ARG A 93 -7.28 1.82 0.96
N SER A 94 -7.90 1.99 2.10
CA SER A 94 -7.47 2.92 3.14
C SER A 94 -6.75 2.22 4.27
N TYR A 95 -5.94 2.99 4.98
CA TYR A 95 -5.13 2.55 6.12
C TYR A 95 -5.09 3.61 7.20
N SER A 96 -4.94 3.18 8.44
CA SER A 96 -4.60 4.05 9.57
C SER A 96 -3.60 3.37 10.49
N LEU A 97 -2.70 4.17 11.06
CA LEU A 97 -1.83 3.79 12.17
C LEU A 97 -2.13 4.70 13.36
N THR A 98 -2.37 4.11 14.52
CA THR A 98 -2.54 4.83 15.78
C THR A 98 -1.58 4.28 16.83
N CYS A 99 -1.15 5.16 17.76
CA CYS A 99 -0.42 4.79 18.96
C CYS A 99 -1.35 5.06 20.16
N GLY A 100 -1.94 4.02 20.74
CA GLY A 100 -3.13 4.18 21.53
C GLY A 100 -4.22 4.87 20.73
N ASP A 101 -4.83 5.93 21.28
CA ASP A 101 -5.87 6.73 20.61
C ASP A 101 -5.30 7.84 19.70
N THR A 102 -3.97 8.00 19.65
CA THR A 102 -3.35 9.09 18.90
C THR A 102 -3.10 8.67 17.45
N PRO A 103 -3.67 9.35 16.44
CA PRO A 103 -3.36 9.11 15.04
C PRO A 103 -1.89 9.41 14.72
N VAL A 104 -1.23 8.53 13.97
CA VAL A 104 0.18 8.63 13.56
C VAL A 104 0.29 8.81 12.06
N ALA A 105 -0.37 7.96 11.29
CA ALA A 105 -0.36 8.06 9.84
C ALA A 105 -1.67 7.56 9.24
N LEU A 106 -2.06 8.15 8.12
CA LEU A 106 -3.13 7.70 7.25
C LEU A 106 -2.55 7.27 5.91
N GLY A 107 -3.12 6.25 5.31
CA GLY A 107 -2.71 5.77 4.00
C GLY A 107 -3.88 5.55 3.07
N ARG A 108 -3.64 5.70 1.77
CA ARG A 108 -4.58 5.33 0.73
C ARG A 108 -3.83 4.81 -0.49
N THR A 109 -4.21 3.64 -0.96
CA THR A 109 -3.64 3.04 -2.17
C THR A 109 -4.71 2.84 -3.23
N GLN A 110 -4.42 3.25 -4.45
CA GLN A 110 -5.22 2.97 -5.63
C GLN A 110 -4.68 1.74 -6.34
N TRP A 111 -5.59 0.81 -6.66
CA TRP A 111 -5.30 -0.45 -7.30
C TRP A 111 -6.04 -0.60 -8.62
N ALA A 112 -5.47 -1.37 -9.52
CA ALA A 112 -6.14 -1.96 -10.66
C ALA A 112 -6.02 -3.48 -10.58
N ILE A 113 -6.94 -4.20 -11.22
CA ILE A 113 -6.86 -5.64 -11.38
C ILE A 113 -6.43 -5.92 -12.81
N LEU A 114 -5.30 -6.59 -12.97
CA LEU A 114 -4.89 -7.14 -14.26
C LEU A 114 -5.45 -8.55 -14.37
N GLY A 115 -6.20 -8.80 -15.43
CA GLY A 115 -6.70 -10.11 -15.79
C GLY A 115 -5.81 -10.81 -16.82
N PRO A 116 -6.33 -11.89 -17.44
CA PRO A 116 -5.67 -12.58 -18.54
C PRO A 116 -5.23 -11.61 -19.63
N GLU A 117 -4.13 -11.92 -20.31
CA GLU A 117 -3.53 -11.09 -21.36
C GLU A 117 -3.08 -9.70 -20.88
N GLN A 118 -2.88 -9.52 -19.56
CA GLN A 118 -2.46 -8.25 -18.94
C GLN A 118 -3.42 -7.08 -19.21
N LYS A 119 -4.69 -7.37 -19.45
CA LYS A 119 -5.74 -6.34 -19.58
C LYS A 119 -6.34 -6.00 -18.22
N VAL A 120 -6.62 -4.71 -18.03
CA VAL A 120 -7.32 -4.26 -16.81
C VAL A 120 -8.75 -4.78 -16.81
N VAL A 121 -9.16 -5.39 -15.70
CA VAL A 121 -10.49 -5.97 -15.49
C VAL A 121 -11.32 -5.02 -14.63
N PRO A 122 -12.59 -4.72 -15.00
CA PRO A 122 -13.51 -4.01 -14.13
C PRO A 122 -13.72 -4.75 -12.80
N PHE A 123 -13.88 -4.01 -11.71
CA PHE A 123 -14.03 -4.58 -10.36
C PHE A 123 -15.12 -5.64 -10.30
N GLY A 124 -16.28 -5.37 -10.91
CA GLY A 124 -17.39 -6.29 -10.98
C GLY A 124 -17.15 -7.56 -11.78
N GLN A 125 -16.08 -7.69 -12.53
CA GLN A 125 -15.70 -8.91 -13.25
C GLN A 125 -14.56 -9.69 -12.58
N SER A 126 -14.02 -9.13 -11.49
CA SER A 126 -12.95 -9.76 -10.73
C SER A 126 -13.45 -10.84 -9.78
N GLY A 127 -12.52 -11.59 -9.19
CA GLY A 127 -12.82 -12.56 -8.13
C GLY A 127 -13.13 -11.95 -6.77
N PHE A 128 -13.32 -10.63 -6.63
CA PHE A 128 -13.64 -10.00 -5.36
C PHE A 128 -15.05 -10.43 -4.87
N PRO A 129 -15.24 -10.75 -3.56
CA PRO A 129 -16.54 -11.20 -3.03
C PRO A 129 -17.63 -10.14 -3.23
N ARG A 130 -18.77 -10.55 -3.76
CA ARG A 130 -19.90 -9.66 -4.05
C ARG A 130 -20.64 -9.18 -2.81
N ASP A 131 -20.63 -10.00 -1.76
CA ASP A 131 -21.26 -9.76 -0.46
C ASP A 131 -20.29 -9.14 0.57
N PHE A 132 -19.17 -8.58 0.11
CA PHE A 132 -18.20 -7.99 1.01
C PHE A 132 -18.81 -6.78 1.75
N PRO A 133 -18.76 -6.75 3.09
CA PRO A 133 -19.36 -5.68 3.89
C PRO A 133 -18.43 -4.46 3.93
N PHE A 134 -18.47 -3.60 2.92
CA PHE A 134 -17.73 -2.34 2.94
C PHE A 134 -18.18 -1.47 4.11
N THR A 135 -17.25 -1.12 5.02
CA THR A 135 -17.56 -0.45 6.30
C THR A 135 -16.89 0.89 6.48
N GLY A 136 -15.94 1.24 5.62
CA GLY A 136 -15.10 2.41 5.82
C GLY A 136 -15.24 3.45 4.71
N GLU A 137 -15.20 4.72 5.12
CA GLU A 137 -14.99 5.84 4.21
C GLU A 137 -13.49 5.99 3.89
N ALA A 138 -13.16 6.79 2.87
CA ALA A 138 -11.78 7.09 2.52
C ALA A 138 -11.08 7.81 3.69
N GLY A 139 -9.97 7.24 4.18
CA GLY A 139 -9.13 7.87 5.20
C GLY A 139 -8.44 9.14 4.71
N ILE A 140 -8.15 9.19 3.41
CA ILE A 140 -7.60 10.36 2.70
C ILE A 140 -8.55 10.68 1.55
N THR A 141 -9.23 11.82 1.60
CA THR A 141 -10.21 12.26 0.58
C THR A 141 -9.57 13.01 -0.58
N ALA A 142 -8.34 13.49 -0.42
CA ALA A 142 -7.64 14.22 -1.46
C ALA A 142 -7.43 13.33 -2.71
N ALA A 143 -7.65 13.93 -3.89
CA ALA A 143 -7.43 13.26 -5.15
C ALA A 143 -5.95 12.82 -5.32
N PRO A 144 -5.68 11.71 -6.03
CA PRO A 144 -4.32 11.33 -6.39
C PRO A 144 -3.61 12.44 -7.16
N VAL A 145 -2.37 12.70 -6.78
CA VAL A 145 -1.52 13.67 -7.48
C VAL A 145 -1.11 13.07 -8.83
N ARG A 146 -1.27 13.85 -9.90
CA ARG A 146 -0.71 13.51 -11.19
C ARG A 146 0.69 14.11 -11.29
N PHE A 147 1.68 13.25 -11.46
CA PHE A 147 3.02 13.68 -11.85
C PHE A 147 3.02 14.00 -13.35
N ARG A 148 3.65 15.10 -13.71
CA ARG A 148 3.88 15.45 -15.10
C ARG A 148 5.20 14.86 -15.54
N ASP A 149 5.30 14.48 -16.80
CA ASP A 149 6.55 14.04 -17.44
C ASP A 149 7.21 15.25 -18.11
N ASP A 150 7.58 16.23 -17.29
CA ASP A 150 8.18 17.49 -17.71
C ASP A 150 9.55 17.72 -17.02
N PHE A 151 10.27 16.62 -16.75
CA PHE A 151 11.59 16.65 -16.15
C PHE A 151 12.66 17.11 -17.15
N ALA A 152 13.53 17.99 -16.70
CA ALA A 152 14.74 18.39 -17.44
C ALA A 152 15.90 17.42 -17.13
N PRO A 153 16.93 17.34 -18.00
CA PRO A 153 18.10 16.49 -17.75
C PRO A 153 18.80 16.74 -16.41
N GLU A 154 18.76 17.96 -15.90
CA GLU A 154 19.30 18.37 -14.59
C GLU A 154 18.52 17.83 -13.40
N ASP A 155 17.26 17.41 -13.58
CA ASP A 155 16.44 16.78 -12.55
C ASP A 155 16.83 15.32 -12.31
N PHE A 156 17.69 14.77 -13.15
CA PHE A 156 18.17 13.41 -13.02
C PHE A 156 19.00 13.25 -11.74
N VAL A 157 18.58 12.36 -10.85
CA VAL A 157 19.26 12.10 -9.58
C VAL A 157 20.21 10.91 -9.69
N ARG A 158 19.71 9.76 -10.12
CA ARG A 158 20.51 8.52 -10.22
C ARG A 158 19.82 7.43 -11.01
N THR A 159 20.62 6.49 -11.51
CA THR A 159 20.13 5.20 -12.04
C THR A 159 20.11 4.18 -10.91
N TYR A 160 19.08 3.35 -10.88
CA TYR A 160 18.99 2.20 -9.98
C TYR A 160 18.91 0.90 -10.80
N THR A 161 19.74 -0.07 -10.43
CA THR A 161 19.65 -1.43 -10.99
C THR A 161 18.84 -2.30 -10.03
N VAL A 162 17.71 -2.82 -10.52
CA VAL A 162 16.83 -3.72 -9.74
C VAL A 162 17.62 -4.96 -9.32
N ARG A 163 17.52 -5.32 -8.05
CA ARG A 163 18.25 -6.44 -7.43
C ARG A 163 17.30 -7.63 -7.20
N PRO A 164 17.82 -8.86 -7.10
CA PRO A 164 16.99 -10.01 -6.76
C PRO A 164 16.16 -9.84 -5.47
N THR A 165 16.69 -9.11 -4.48
CA THR A 165 16.00 -8.82 -3.22
C THR A 165 14.87 -7.80 -3.34
N ASP A 166 14.75 -7.14 -4.48
CA ASP A 166 13.66 -6.19 -4.75
C ASP A 166 12.45 -6.90 -5.35
N ILE A 167 12.62 -8.13 -5.85
CA ILE A 167 11.59 -8.88 -6.56
C ILE A 167 10.74 -9.67 -5.56
N ASP A 168 9.43 -9.52 -5.66
CA ASP A 168 8.47 -10.25 -4.85
C ASP A 168 8.02 -11.58 -5.52
N PHE A 169 7.11 -12.29 -4.86
CA PHE A 169 6.57 -13.56 -5.37
C PHE A 169 5.80 -13.42 -6.69
N GLY A 170 5.31 -12.22 -7.01
CA GLY A 170 4.65 -11.89 -8.27
C GLY A 170 5.63 -11.68 -9.43
N GLN A 171 6.94 -11.84 -9.21
CA GLN A 171 8.02 -11.60 -10.18
C GLN A 171 8.08 -10.13 -10.64
N HIS A 172 7.65 -9.21 -9.80
CA HIS A 172 7.74 -7.77 -10.03
C HIS A 172 8.53 -7.11 -8.91
N MET A 173 9.06 -5.92 -9.16
CA MET A 173 9.67 -5.13 -8.10
C MET A 173 8.62 -4.79 -7.03
N ASN A 174 8.88 -5.18 -5.79
CA ASN A 174 7.99 -4.98 -4.66
C ASN A 174 7.67 -3.49 -4.47
N ASN A 175 6.42 -3.16 -4.16
CA ASN A 175 5.98 -1.78 -3.98
C ASN A 175 6.80 -1.03 -2.93
N VAL A 176 7.18 -1.69 -1.84
CA VAL A 176 8.00 -1.08 -0.78
C VAL A 176 9.45 -0.86 -1.23
N ALA A 177 9.96 -1.67 -2.18
CA ALA A 177 11.29 -1.46 -2.75
C ALA A 177 11.38 -0.12 -3.52
N TYR A 178 10.31 0.29 -4.23
CA TYR A 178 10.25 1.62 -4.85
C TYR A 178 10.40 2.73 -3.84
N ILE A 179 9.74 2.63 -2.68
CA ILE A 179 9.83 3.63 -1.61
C ILE A 179 11.26 3.72 -1.07
N ARG A 180 11.92 2.57 -0.84
CA ARG A 180 13.30 2.53 -0.40
C ARG A 180 14.23 3.21 -1.40
N VAL A 181 14.12 2.87 -2.68
CA VAL A 181 14.95 3.47 -3.75
C VAL A 181 14.73 4.98 -3.86
N LEU A 182 13.47 5.42 -3.72
CA LEU A 182 13.14 6.84 -3.72
C LEU A 182 13.78 7.56 -2.52
N LEU A 183 13.65 7.00 -1.31
CA LEU A 183 14.23 7.59 -0.11
C LEU A 183 15.75 7.65 -0.16
N ASP A 184 16.41 6.69 -0.80
CA ASP A 184 17.86 6.67 -1.02
C ASP A 184 18.35 7.82 -1.95
N CYS A 185 17.44 8.55 -2.60
CA CYS A 185 17.79 9.74 -3.39
C CYS A 185 17.95 11.01 -2.53
N PHE A 186 17.53 10.97 -1.28
CA PHE A 186 17.66 12.10 -0.35
C PHE A 186 18.85 11.89 0.59
N SER A 187 19.52 12.99 0.96
CA SER A 187 20.57 12.95 1.96
C SER A 187 20.00 12.56 3.33
N ALA A 188 20.75 11.80 4.10
CA ALA A 188 20.45 11.62 5.52
C ALA A 188 20.56 12.99 6.22
N ALA A 189 19.45 13.49 6.78
CA ALA A 189 19.38 14.75 7.50
C ALA A 189 19.76 14.59 8.98
#